data_eec512d5f780d85a9e92ae3b95836c6a
#
_entry.id   eec512d5f780d85a9e92ae3b95836c6a
#
_cell.length_a   1.000
_cell.length_b   1.000
_cell.length_c   1.000
_cell.angle_alpha   90.00
_cell.angle_beta   90.00
_cell.angle_gamma   90.00
#
_symmetry.space_group_name_H-M   'P 1'
#
loop_
_entity.id
_entity.type
_entity.pdbx_description
1 polymer ?
#
loop_
_entity_poly.entity_id
_entity_poly.type
_entity_poly.pdbx_seq_one_letter_code
_entity_poly.pdbx_strand_id
1 'polypeptide(L)'
;MRYPVNAVAIRXVDNTIELSIFEQIKWAIEEQGVSKYFKVNKSPMKITYKPXGNYIVFRGAQNPERIKSLKDSRFPFAIAWIEELAEFKTEDDVKTITNSXLRGELADGLFYKFFYSYNPPKRRQSWVNKKYESSFQPENTFVHHSTYKDNPFIAQAFIEEVNATRAKNPKRAEWEYDGKAIGSGVVPFDNLRVIKGCITDEMAANFDNIRNGLDFRLCY
;
A
#
# COMPACT_ATOMS: atom_id res chain seq x y z
N MET A 1 17.71 -14.52 -1.05
CA MET A 1 18.45 -14.52 -2.34
C MET A 1 19.03 -15.88 -2.73
N ARG A 2 18.64 -16.95 -2.04
CA ARG A 2 19.11 -18.32 -2.38
C ARG A 2 18.61 -18.83 -3.73
N TYR A 3 17.47 -18.33 -4.16
CA TYR A 3 16.85 -18.79 -5.40
C TYR A 3 17.41 -18.00 -6.59
N PRO A 4 17.56 -18.64 -7.76
CA PRO A 4 18.16 -18.00 -8.94
C PRO A 4 17.15 -17.08 -9.64
N VAL A 5 16.73 -16.05 -8.95
CA VAL A 5 15.81 -15.04 -9.46
C VAL A 5 16.29 -13.64 -9.06
N ASN A 6 15.93 -12.66 -9.85
CA ASN A 6 16.13 -11.25 -9.54
C ASN A 6 14.86 -10.66 -8.92
N ALA A 7 15.02 -9.51 -8.28
CA ALA A 7 13.91 -8.81 -7.66
C ALA A 7 13.88 -7.34 -8.09
N VAL A 8 12.69 -6.75 -8.06
CA VAL A 8 12.53 -5.31 -8.27
C VAL A 8 11.72 -4.73 -7.12
N ALA A 9 12.17 -3.60 -6.59
CA ALA A 9 11.46 -2.85 -5.55
C ALA A 9 10.95 -1.55 -6.20
N ILE A 10 9.67 -1.23 -5.99
CA ILE A 10 8.94 -0.21 -6.75
C ILE A 10 8.23 0.76 -5.82
N ARG A 11 8.25 2.04 -6.17
CA ARG A 11 7.41 3.08 -5.58
C ARG A 11 6.78 3.93 -6.68
N UNK A 12 5.84 4.57 -6.32
CA UNK A 12 5.23 5.35 -7.16
C UNK A 12 6.06 6.30 -7.71
N VAL A 13 6.81 7.06 -6.87
CA VAL A 13 7.61 8.21 -7.28
C VAL A 13 9.11 7.91 -7.19
N ASP A 14 9.83 8.15 -8.29
CA ASP A 14 11.27 7.87 -8.40
C ASP A 14 12.10 8.51 -7.28
N ASN A 15 11.85 9.79 -7.00
CA ASN A 15 12.72 10.55 -6.10
C ASN A 15 12.61 10.15 -4.62
N THR A 16 11.65 9.31 -4.27
CA THR A 16 11.51 8.82 -2.89
C THR A 16 12.19 7.47 -2.67
N ILE A 17 12.67 6.81 -3.72
CA ILE A 17 13.18 5.43 -3.66
C ILE A 17 14.41 5.33 -2.75
N GLU A 18 15.37 6.25 -2.92
CA GLU A 18 16.64 6.17 -2.19
C GLU A 18 16.44 6.26 -0.67
N LEU A 19 15.62 7.21 -0.23
CA LEU A 19 15.40 7.43 1.20
C LEU A 19 14.35 6.52 1.82
N SER A 20 13.75 5.64 1.01
CA SER A 20 12.75 4.69 1.53
C SER A 20 13.21 3.25 1.30
N ILE A 21 12.77 2.63 0.20
CA ILE A 21 12.97 1.18 0.01
C ILE A 21 14.45 0.77 -0.12
N PHE A 22 15.27 1.62 -0.72
CA PHE A 22 16.71 1.29 -0.86
C PHE A 22 17.38 1.23 0.51
N GLU A 23 17.22 2.28 1.30
CA GLU A 23 17.80 2.33 2.65
C GLU A 23 17.20 1.26 3.56
N GLN A 24 15.91 0.96 3.40
CA GLN A 24 15.24 -0.05 4.22
C GLN A 24 15.79 -1.45 3.95
N ILE A 25 16.05 -1.79 2.69
CA ILE A 25 16.65 -3.10 2.35
C ILE A 25 18.09 -3.16 2.85
N LYS A 26 18.85 -2.08 2.72
CA LYS A 26 20.22 -2.01 3.28
C LYS A 26 20.20 -2.28 4.78
N TRP A 27 19.33 -1.57 5.50
CA TRP A 27 19.18 -1.75 6.94
C TRP A 27 18.85 -3.20 7.29
N ALA A 28 17.91 -3.81 6.57
CA ALA A 28 17.52 -5.19 6.81
C ALA A 28 18.69 -6.18 6.61
N ILE A 29 19.52 -5.94 5.60
CA ILE A 29 20.70 -6.75 5.33
C ILE A 29 21.70 -6.64 6.50
N GLU A 30 21.89 -5.43 7.04
CA GLU A 30 22.78 -5.18 8.17
C GLU A 30 22.23 -5.84 9.44
N GLU A 31 20.94 -5.65 9.72
CA GLU A 31 20.30 -6.21 10.91
C GLU A 31 20.37 -7.74 10.96
N GLN A 32 20.32 -8.38 9.79
CA GLN A 32 20.40 -9.83 9.71
C GLN A 32 21.85 -10.35 9.72
N GLY A 33 22.84 -9.46 9.80
CA GLY A 33 24.24 -9.84 9.86
C GLY A 33 24.78 -10.51 8.60
N VAL A 34 24.16 -10.21 7.44
CA VAL A 34 24.52 -10.88 6.17
C VAL A 34 25.19 -9.94 5.16
N SER A 35 25.61 -8.76 5.61
CA SER A 35 26.21 -7.73 4.74
C SER A 35 27.36 -8.24 3.91
N LYS A 36 28.17 -9.16 4.44
CA LYS A 36 29.32 -9.73 3.72
C LYS A 36 28.95 -10.42 2.42
N TYR A 37 27.68 -10.85 2.27
CA TYR A 37 27.21 -11.53 1.07
C TYR A 37 26.63 -10.57 0.02
N PHE A 38 26.57 -9.27 0.32
CA PHE A 38 25.93 -8.31 -0.56
C PHE A 38 26.88 -7.20 -1.00
N LYS A 39 26.73 -6.81 -2.26
CA LYS A 39 27.37 -5.62 -2.81
C LYS A 39 26.28 -4.58 -3.05
N VAL A 40 26.45 -3.40 -2.46
CA VAL A 40 25.46 -2.31 -2.53
C VAL A 40 26.01 -1.21 -3.43
N ASN A 41 25.31 -0.95 -4.54
CA ASN A 41 25.62 0.16 -5.45
C ASN A 41 24.53 1.22 -5.33
N LYS A 42 24.94 2.48 -5.23
CA LYS A 42 24.00 3.59 -5.14
C LYS A 42 23.64 4.18 -6.51
N SER A 43 24.60 4.16 -7.43
CA SER A 43 24.38 4.74 -8.77
C SER A 43 24.96 3.81 -9.83
N PRO A 44 24.11 3.06 -10.55
CA PRO A 44 22.67 2.90 -10.34
C PRO A 44 22.36 2.13 -9.05
N MET A 45 21.20 2.41 -8.45
CA MET A 45 20.78 1.70 -7.24
C MET A 45 20.57 0.22 -7.57
N LYS A 46 21.40 -0.61 -6.94
CA LYS A 46 21.38 -2.06 -7.16
C LYS A 46 22.03 -2.76 -5.98
N ILE A 47 21.41 -3.81 -5.50
CA ILE A 47 21.96 -4.63 -4.42
C ILE A 47 22.14 -6.03 -4.98
N THR A 48 23.38 -6.50 -5.04
CA THR A 48 23.75 -7.78 -5.62
C THR A 48 24.10 -8.78 -4.52
N TYR A 49 23.52 -9.98 -4.59
CA TYR A 49 23.90 -11.09 -3.74
C TYR A 49 25.12 -11.76 -4.39
N LYS A 50 26.28 -11.63 -3.76
CA LYS A 50 27.57 -12.05 -4.35
C LYS A 50 27.65 -13.53 -4.70
N PRO A 51 27.15 -14.45 -3.85
CA PRO A 51 27.26 -15.87 -4.18
C PRO A 51 26.62 -16.29 -5.50
N UNK A 52 25.36 -15.58 -5.88
CA UNK A 52 24.81 -15.94 -6.91
C UNK A 52 24.88 -15.07 -7.92
N GLY A 53 25.10 -13.99 -7.70
CA GLY A 53 25.13 -12.87 -8.63
C GLY A 53 23.76 -12.30 -8.99
N ASN A 54 22.71 -12.84 -8.44
CA ASN A 54 21.36 -12.29 -8.61
C ASN A 54 21.21 -11.00 -7.77
N TYR A 55 20.23 -10.16 -8.11
CA TYR A 55 20.22 -8.80 -7.57
C TYR A 55 18.82 -8.22 -7.43
N ILE A 56 18.77 -7.12 -6.71
CA ILE A 56 17.57 -6.30 -6.55
C ILE A 56 17.84 -4.97 -7.24
N VAL A 57 16.92 -4.52 -8.09
CA VAL A 57 16.93 -3.19 -8.67
C VAL A 57 15.75 -2.38 -8.16
N PHE A 58 15.80 -1.07 -8.33
CA PHE A 58 14.85 -0.12 -7.79
C PHE A 58 14.28 0.72 -8.94
N ARG A 59 12.94 0.87 -8.98
CA ARG A 59 12.27 1.57 -10.09
C ARG A 59 11.09 2.39 -9.59
N GLY A 60 10.93 3.58 -10.16
CA GLY A 60 9.72 4.34 -9.99
C GLY A 60 8.68 3.96 -11.02
N ALA A 61 7.42 3.93 -10.62
CA ALA A 61 6.33 3.55 -11.51
C ALA A 61 5.89 4.69 -12.45
N GLN A 62 6.42 5.90 -12.25
CA GLN A 62 6.16 7.03 -13.16
C GLN A 62 6.70 6.76 -14.57
N ASN A 63 7.68 5.85 -14.66
CA ASN A 63 8.26 5.44 -15.94
C ASN A 63 8.03 3.95 -16.16
N PRO A 64 6.82 3.53 -16.52
CA PRO A 64 6.50 2.10 -16.64
C PRO A 64 7.35 1.36 -17.68
N GLU A 65 7.86 2.07 -18.67
CA GLU A 65 8.74 1.47 -19.68
C GLU A 65 10.04 0.95 -19.05
N ARG A 66 10.53 1.59 -18.00
CA ARG A 66 11.72 1.14 -17.27
C ARG A 66 11.47 -0.17 -16.52
N ILE A 67 10.22 -0.41 -16.13
CA ILE A 67 9.81 -1.67 -15.51
C ILE A 67 9.61 -2.74 -16.60
N LYS A 68 8.94 -2.37 -17.68
CA LYS A 68 8.70 -3.27 -18.81
C LYS A 68 10.01 -3.75 -19.47
N SER A 69 11.05 -2.94 -19.41
CA SER A 69 12.36 -3.25 -20.00
C SER A 69 13.22 -4.16 -19.13
N LEU A 70 12.78 -4.49 -17.90
CA LEU A 70 13.56 -5.35 -17.00
C LEU A 70 13.70 -6.75 -17.60
N LYS A 71 14.93 -7.09 -17.98
CA LYS A 71 15.29 -8.41 -18.51
C LYS A 71 16.67 -8.78 -18.00
N ASP A 72 16.89 -10.05 -17.83
CA ASP A 72 18.20 -10.57 -17.47
C ASP A 72 18.33 -11.98 -18.07
N SER A 73 19.46 -12.26 -18.70
CA SER A 73 19.67 -13.54 -19.38
C SER A 73 19.94 -14.69 -18.42
N ARG A 74 20.39 -14.38 -17.22
CA ARG A 74 20.74 -15.40 -16.21
C ARG A 74 19.62 -15.69 -15.24
N PHE A 75 18.97 -14.64 -14.72
CA PHE A 75 17.98 -14.77 -13.65
C PHE A 75 16.73 -13.99 -14.00
N PRO A 76 15.57 -14.65 -14.08
CA PRO A 76 14.31 -13.94 -14.33
C PRO A 76 13.94 -13.03 -13.15
N PHE A 77 13.24 -11.94 -13.44
CA PHE A 77 12.66 -11.10 -12.42
C PHE A 77 11.36 -11.76 -11.93
N ALA A 78 11.44 -12.47 -10.82
CA ALA A 78 10.31 -13.24 -10.29
C ALA A 78 9.77 -12.69 -8.97
N ILE A 79 10.43 -11.68 -8.42
CA ILE A 79 10.01 -11.06 -7.14
C ILE A 79 9.83 -9.56 -7.36
N ALA A 80 8.69 -9.03 -6.95
CA ALA A 80 8.48 -7.59 -6.93
C ALA A 80 7.91 -7.16 -5.59
N TRP A 81 8.43 -6.06 -5.07
CA TRP A 81 7.88 -5.40 -3.87
C TRP A 81 7.41 -4.01 -4.29
N ILE A 82 6.12 -3.75 -4.12
CA ILE A 82 5.52 -2.43 -4.38
C ILE A 82 5.23 -1.79 -3.02
N GLU A 83 6.02 -0.78 -2.68
CA GLU A 83 5.86 -0.04 -1.43
C GLU A 83 4.88 1.11 -1.63
N GLU A 84 4.14 1.40 -0.58
CA GLU A 84 3.08 2.42 -0.56
C GLU A 84 2.06 2.17 -1.67
N LEU A 85 1.53 0.96 -1.68
CA LEU A 85 0.56 0.51 -2.69
C LEU A 85 -0.60 1.50 -2.86
N ALA A 86 -1.02 2.14 -1.76
CA ALA A 86 -2.14 3.08 -1.78
C ALA A 86 -1.86 4.38 -2.56
N GLU A 87 -0.60 4.64 -2.93
CA GLU A 87 -0.25 5.78 -3.79
C GLU A 87 -0.71 5.58 -5.23
N PHE A 88 -0.95 4.33 -5.65
CA PHE A 88 -1.43 4.02 -6.99
C PHE A 88 -2.93 4.28 -7.05
N LYS A 89 -3.35 5.06 -8.04
CA LYS A 89 -4.75 5.51 -8.16
C LYS A 89 -5.72 4.37 -8.42
N THR A 90 -5.30 3.38 -9.22
CA THR A 90 -6.15 2.26 -9.59
C THR A 90 -5.44 0.93 -9.48
N GLU A 91 -6.23 -0.14 -9.35
CA GLU A 91 -5.70 -1.50 -9.40
C GLU A 91 -5.05 -1.80 -10.75
N ASP A 92 -5.61 -1.23 -11.82
CA ASP A 92 -5.08 -1.46 -13.18
C ASP A 92 -3.67 -0.91 -13.36
N ASP A 93 -3.34 0.18 -12.68
CA ASP A 93 -1.96 0.69 -12.69
C ASP A 93 -1.00 -0.36 -12.15
N VAL A 94 -1.38 -1.01 -11.05
CA VAL A 94 -0.57 -2.05 -10.41
C VAL A 94 -0.53 -3.32 -11.29
N LYS A 95 -1.66 -3.71 -11.87
CA LYS A 95 -1.74 -4.88 -12.76
C LYS A 95 -0.83 -4.72 -13.98
N THR A 96 -0.75 -3.51 -14.52
CA THR A 96 0.16 -3.22 -15.64
C THR A 96 1.61 -3.53 -15.24
N ILE A 97 1.99 -3.17 -14.01
CA ILE A 97 3.33 -3.43 -13.49
C ILE A 97 3.52 -4.95 -13.27
N THR A 98 2.60 -5.59 -12.55
CA THR A 98 2.78 -7.01 -12.22
C THR A 98 2.74 -7.91 -13.46
N ASN A 99 1.89 -7.60 -14.43
CA ASN A 99 1.84 -8.33 -15.70
C ASN A 99 3.14 -8.18 -16.49
N SER A 100 3.82 -7.07 -16.39
CA SER A 100 5.12 -6.90 -17.00
C SER A 100 6.25 -7.74 -16.34
N UNK A 101 6.01 -8.22 -15.14
CA UNK A 101 6.78 -9.02 -14.56
C UNK A 101 6.59 -10.33 -14.90
N LEU A 102 5.46 -10.85 -15.23
CA LEU A 102 5.06 -12.23 -15.55
C LEU A 102 5.43 -12.61 -16.99
N ARG A 103 6.68 -12.89 -17.23
CA ARG A 103 7.19 -13.09 -18.58
C ARG A 103 7.83 -14.46 -18.79
N GLY A 104 7.00 -15.46 -18.90
CA GLY A 104 7.47 -16.80 -19.25
C GLY A 104 7.46 -17.75 -18.07
N GLU A 105 7.89 -18.95 -18.34
CA GLU A 105 7.90 -20.01 -17.36
C GLU A 105 9.15 -19.92 -16.48
N LEU A 106 8.99 -20.17 -15.21
CA LEU A 106 10.09 -20.28 -14.28
C LEU A 106 10.52 -21.73 -14.16
N ALA A 107 11.76 -21.94 -13.75
CA ALA A 107 12.25 -23.30 -13.48
C ALA A 107 11.45 -23.95 -12.34
N ASP A 108 11.45 -25.26 -12.31
CA ASP A 108 10.71 -26.03 -11.30
C ASP A 108 11.06 -25.57 -9.88
N GLY A 109 10.03 -25.36 -9.08
CA GLY A 109 10.18 -24.94 -7.71
C GLY A 109 10.29 -23.43 -7.51
N LEU A 110 10.29 -22.65 -8.61
CA LEU A 110 10.29 -21.20 -8.53
C LEU A 110 8.90 -20.64 -8.81
N PHE A 111 8.58 -19.54 -8.15
CA PHE A 111 7.26 -18.91 -8.26
C PHE A 111 7.42 -17.41 -8.37
N TYR A 112 6.51 -16.77 -9.09
CA TYR A 112 6.38 -15.33 -9.04
C TYR A 112 5.79 -14.93 -7.69
N LYS A 113 6.41 -13.94 -7.04
CA LYS A 113 5.95 -13.43 -5.75
C LYS A 113 5.86 -11.91 -5.77
N PHE A 114 4.71 -11.41 -5.39
CA PHE A 114 4.46 -9.98 -5.29
C PHE A 114 4.20 -9.61 -3.84
N PHE A 115 4.94 -8.64 -3.34
CA PHE A 115 4.80 -8.12 -2.00
C PHE A 115 4.26 -6.69 -2.10
N TYR A 116 3.27 -6.38 -1.29
CA TYR A 116 2.67 -5.06 -1.24
C TYR A 116 2.72 -4.57 0.20
N SER A 117 3.13 -3.32 0.39
CA SER A 117 3.10 -2.68 1.70
C SER A 117 2.37 -1.35 1.60
N TYR A 118 1.53 -1.05 2.56
CA TYR A 118 0.76 0.19 2.58
C TYR A 118 0.14 0.43 3.95
N ASN A 119 -0.15 1.68 4.22
CA ASN A 119 -1.03 2.06 5.32
C ASN A 119 -2.44 2.22 4.74
N PRO A 120 -3.47 1.59 5.33
CA PRO A 120 -4.81 1.66 4.75
C PRO A 120 -5.29 3.10 4.59
N PRO A 121 -5.75 3.49 3.40
CA PRO A 121 -6.33 4.81 3.21
C PRO A 121 -7.54 5.01 4.12
N LYS A 122 -7.78 6.25 4.51
CA LYS A 122 -8.92 6.61 5.36
C LYS A 122 -10.26 6.22 4.72
N ARG A 123 -10.36 6.39 3.41
CA ARG A 123 -11.60 6.13 2.66
C ARG A 123 -11.80 4.63 2.46
N ARG A 124 -12.93 4.10 2.95
CA ARG A 124 -13.27 2.67 2.79
C ARG A 124 -13.41 2.25 1.33
N GLN A 125 -13.85 3.17 0.46
CA GLN A 125 -14.09 2.89 -0.95
C GLN A 125 -12.82 2.90 -1.80
N SER A 126 -11.66 3.21 -1.21
CA SER A 126 -10.42 3.12 -1.98
C SER A 126 -10.22 1.69 -2.47
N TRP A 127 -9.65 1.53 -3.65
CA TRP A 127 -9.51 0.21 -4.26
C TRP A 127 -8.68 -0.75 -3.39
N VAL A 128 -7.66 -0.23 -2.69
CA VAL A 128 -6.81 -1.04 -1.82
C VAL A 128 -7.63 -1.63 -0.67
N ASN A 129 -8.44 -0.78 -0.02
CA ASN A 129 -9.29 -1.22 1.08
C ASN A 129 -10.34 -2.23 0.61
N LYS A 130 -10.97 -1.99 -0.53
CA LYS A 130 -11.95 -2.91 -1.09
C LYS A 130 -11.34 -4.29 -1.37
N LYS A 131 -10.11 -4.30 -1.88
CA LYS A 131 -9.47 -5.55 -2.29
C LYS A 131 -8.89 -6.33 -1.12
N TYR A 132 -8.22 -5.67 -0.18
CA TYR A 132 -7.44 -6.36 0.85
C TYR A 132 -8.01 -6.26 2.26
N GLU A 133 -8.86 -5.27 2.52
CA GLU A 133 -9.45 -5.08 3.85
C GLU A 133 -10.88 -5.62 3.95
N SER A 134 -11.38 -6.23 2.88
CA SER A 134 -12.69 -6.87 2.86
C SER A 134 -12.60 -8.31 3.37
N SER A 135 -13.76 -8.92 3.61
CA SER A 135 -13.83 -10.32 4.03
C SER A 135 -13.51 -11.30 2.90
N PHE A 136 -13.55 -10.84 1.64
CA PHE A 136 -13.21 -11.65 0.47
C PHE A 136 -11.85 -11.23 -0.06
N GLN A 137 -10.84 -12.01 0.29
CA GLN A 137 -9.49 -11.74 -0.22
C GLN A 137 -9.24 -12.56 -1.48
N PRO A 138 -8.42 -12.02 -2.41
CA PRO A 138 -8.11 -12.76 -3.64
C PRO A 138 -7.42 -14.10 -3.34
N GLU A 139 -7.61 -15.06 -4.22
CA GLU A 139 -6.91 -16.35 -4.12
C GLU A 139 -5.40 -16.12 -4.14
N ASN A 140 -4.68 -17.01 -3.49
CA ASN A 140 -3.22 -16.98 -3.41
C ASN A 140 -2.68 -15.69 -2.80
N THR A 141 -3.50 -15.05 -1.93
CA THR A 141 -3.13 -13.81 -1.27
C THR A 141 -3.15 -14.01 0.24
N PHE A 142 -2.10 -13.52 0.90
CA PHE A 142 -2.01 -13.49 2.36
C PHE A 142 -1.90 -12.04 2.79
N VAL A 143 -2.82 -11.58 3.63
CA VAL A 143 -2.82 -10.21 4.16
C VAL A 143 -2.41 -10.26 5.62
N HIS A 144 -1.33 -9.54 5.94
CA HIS A 144 -0.82 -9.41 7.31
C HIS A 144 -1.04 -7.97 7.78
N HIS A 145 -1.57 -7.84 8.98
CA HIS A 145 -1.75 -6.53 9.62
C HIS A 145 -0.81 -6.41 10.81
N SER A 146 -0.16 -5.27 10.91
CA SER A 146 0.64 -4.92 12.08
C SER A 146 0.37 -3.47 12.47
N THR A 147 0.58 -3.15 13.73
CA THR A 147 0.42 -1.80 14.26
C THR A 147 1.63 -1.47 15.14
N TYR A 148 1.66 -0.25 15.65
CA TYR A 148 2.71 0.16 16.60
C TYR A 148 2.81 -0.79 17.80
N LYS A 149 1.72 -1.45 18.16
CA LYS A 149 1.67 -2.39 19.30
C LYS A 149 2.54 -3.63 19.08
N ASP A 150 2.83 -3.94 17.82
CA ASP A 150 3.66 -5.08 17.45
C ASP A 150 5.15 -4.75 17.44
N ASN A 151 5.50 -3.48 17.65
CA ASN A 151 6.88 -2.99 17.63
C ASN A 151 7.41 -2.90 19.06
N PRO A 152 8.31 -3.80 19.49
CA PRO A 152 8.83 -3.78 20.85
C PRO A 152 9.78 -2.60 21.14
N PHE A 153 10.18 -1.85 20.12
CA PHE A 153 11.15 -0.75 20.25
C PHE A 153 10.49 0.62 20.13
N ILE A 154 9.17 0.68 20.28
CA ILE A 154 8.44 1.94 20.14
C ILE A 154 8.83 2.92 21.26
N ALA A 155 9.00 4.19 20.91
CA ALA A 155 9.38 5.22 21.89
C ALA A 155 8.19 5.57 22.80
N GLN A 156 8.47 5.82 24.08
CA GLN A 156 7.44 6.21 25.04
C GLN A 156 6.71 7.49 24.59
N ALA A 157 7.44 8.45 24.03
CA ALA A 157 6.84 9.69 23.51
C ALA A 157 5.80 9.42 22.41
N PHE A 158 6.03 8.39 21.60
CA PHE A 158 5.05 8.00 20.57
C PHE A 158 3.76 7.45 21.21
N ILE A 159 3.93 6.61 22.25
CA ILE A 159 2.77 6.05 22.97
C ILE A 159 1.93 7.18 23.60
N GLU A 160 2.60 8.17 24.18
CA GLU A 160 1.93 9.34 24.77
C GLU A 160 1.15 10.12 23.71
N GLU A 161 1.71 10.30 22.51
CA GLU A 161 1.03 10.97 21.42
C GLU A 161 -0.19 10.18 20.95
N VAL A 162 -0.07 8.85 20.84
CA VAL A 162 -1.18 7.97 20.49
C VAL A 162 -2.31 8.13 21.50
N ASN A 163 -1.99 8.09 22.80
CA ASN A 163 -2.97 8.19 23.87
C ASN A 163 -3.66 9.58 23.86
N ALA A 164 -2.89 10.65 23.64
CA ALA A 164 -3.45 12.00 23.55
C ALA A 164 -4.40 12.13 22.35
N THR A 165 -4.00 11.59 21.20
CA THR A 165 -4.85 11.60 20.01
C THR A 165 -6.12 10.78 20.23
N ARG A 166 -6.00 9.61 20.86
CA ARG A 166 -7.15 8.73 21.13
C ARG A 166 -8.16 9.39 22.07
N ALA A 167 -7.67 10.08 23.09
CA ALA A 167 -8.53 10.81 24.03
C ALA A 167 -9.27 11.95 23.35
N LYS A 168 -8.63 12.63 22.41
CA LYS A 168 -9.16 13.82 21.74
C LYS A 168 -10.05 13.46 20.54
N ASN A 169 -9.64 12.47 19.77
CA ASN A 169 -10.35 12.05 18.56
C ASN A 169 -10.16 10.54 18.33
N PRO A 170 -11.01 9.70 18.97
CA PRO A 170 -10.88 8.24 18.87
C PRO A 170 -10.90 7.71 17.45
N LYS A 171 -11.74 8.26 16.57
CA LYS A 171 -11.83 7.81 15.17
C LYS A 171 -10.55 8.06 14.40
N ARG A 172 -9.93 9.22 14.65
CA ARG A 172 -8.64 9.54 14.03
C ARG A 172 -7.57 8.55 14.48
N ALA A 173 -7.56 8.22 15.78
CA ALA A 173 -6.60 7.27 16.33
C ALA A 173 -6.78 5.86 15.72
N GLU A 174 -8.04 5.44 15.50
CA GLU A 174 -8.32 4.15 14.86
C GLU A 174 -7.71 4.08 13.46
N TRP A 175 -7.82 5.17 12.70
CA TRP A 175 -7.25 5.20 11.37
C TRP A 175 -5.72 5.32 11.40
N GLU A 176 -5.20 6.33 12.09
CA GLU A 176 -3.76 6.64 12.08
C GLU A 176 -2.90 5.55 12.71
N TYR A 177 -3.37 4.98 13.82
CA TYR A 177 -2.54 4.10 14.64
C TYR A 177 -2.99 2.64 14.65
N ASP A 178 -4.29 2.39 14.46
CA ASP A 178 -4.82 1.02 14.45
C ASP A 178 -5.01 0.49 13.01
N GLY A 179 -4.79 1.32 12.00
CA GLY A 179 -4.85 0.91 10.58
C GLY A 179 -6.24 0.63 10.07
N LYS A 180 -7.28 1.25 10.65
CA LYS A 180 -8.66 1.02 10.25
C LYS A 180 -9.18 2.11 9.33
N ALA A 181 -9.77 1.73 8.20
CA ALA A 181 -10.48 2.68 7.35
C ALA A 181 -11.75 3.15 8.06
N ILE A 182 -11.96 4.46 8.16
CA ILE A 182 -13.04 5.03 9.00
C ILE A 182 -14.14 5.75 8.22
N GLY A 183 -14.16 5.69 6.89
CA GLY A 183 -15.23 6.30 6.13
C GLY A 183 -14.84 6.77 4.75
N SER A 184 -15.54 7.79 4.26
CA SER A 184 -15.34 8.33 2.92
C SER A 184 -14.04 9.14 2.76
N GLY A 185 -13.46 9.56 3.88
CA GLY A 185 -12.30 10.44 3.85
C GLY A 185 -12.65 11.92 3.69
N VAL A 186 -13.81 12.20 3.16
CA VAL A 186 -14.33 13.57 3.04
C VAL A 186 -15.72 13.60 3.66
N VAL A 187 -15.84 14.37 4.71
CA VAL A 187 -17.12 14.58 5.40
C VAL A 187 -17.40 16.09 5.38
N PRO A 188 -18.24 16.55 4.45
CA PRO A 188 -18.54 17.99 4.35
C PRO A 188 -19.10 18.57 5.65
N PHE A 189 -19.83 17.75 6.39
CA PHE A 189 -20.42 18.17 7.66
C PHE A 189 -20.16 17.10 8.71
N ASP A 190 -19.11 17.25 9.49
CA ASP A 190 -18.74 16.28 10.51
C ASP A 190 -19.67 16.33 11.73
N ASN A 191 -20.45 17.40 11.86
CA ASN A 191 -21.44 17.57 12.93
C ASN A 191 -22.87 17.31 12.46
N LEU A 192 -23.05 16.72 11.27
CA LEU A 192 -24.39 16.43 10.74
C LEU A 192 -25.12 15.44 11.64
N ARG A 193 -26.32 15.79 12.02
CA ARG A 193 -27.23 14.93 12.78
C ARG A 193 -28.49 14.68 11.95
N VAL A 194 -28.82 13.43 11.79
CA VAL A 194 -30.06 13.03 11.12
C VAL A 194 -31.12 12.78 12.21
N ILE A 195 -32.12 13.61 12.22
CA ILE A 195 -33.25 13.51 13.19
C ILE A 195 -34.44 12.97 12.41
N LYS A 196 -34.83 11.74 12.71
CA LYS A 196 -35.97 11.10 12.05
C LYS A 196 -37.28 11.67 12.61
N GLY A 197 -38.23 11.93 11.72
CA GLY A 197 -39.58 12.34 12.09
C GLY A 197 -39.71 13.77 12.57
N CYS A 198 -38.67 14.59 12.42
CA CYS A 198 -38.78 15.99 12.84
C CYS A 198 -39.63 16.84 11.88
N ILE A 199 -39.75 16.37 10.61
CA ILE A 199 -40.65 17.01 9.63
C ILE A 199 -41.56 15.90 9.08
N THR A 200 -42.84 16.07 9.29
CA THR A 200 -43.85 15.12 8.79
C THR A 200 -44.29 15.55 7.37
N ASP A 201 -44.92 14.64 6.66
CA ASP A 201 -45.46 14.94 5.32
C ASP A 201 -46.49 16.08 5.40
N GLU A 202 -47.26 16.10 6.48
CA GLU A 202 -48.25 17.14 6.72
C GLU A 202 -47.60 18.52 6.94
N MET A 203 -46.53 18.53 7.68
CA MET A 203 -45.75 19.76 7.88
C MET A 203 -45.15 20.26 6.56
N ALA A 204 -44.57 19.32 5.78
CA ALA A 204 -43.95 19.64 4.52
C ALA A 204 -44.95 20.21 3.51
N ALA A 205 -46.18 19.68 3.52
CA ALA A 205 -47.24 20.15 2.62
C ALA A 205 -47.62 21.61 2.85
N ASN A 206 -47.35 22.13 4.04
CA ASN A 206 -47.66 23.51 4.41
C ASN A 206 -46.49 24.49 4.25
N PHE A 207 -45.36 24.02 3.67
CA PHE A 207 -44.22 24.93 3.42
C PHE A 207 -44.49 25.75 2.15
N ASP A 208 -44.22 27.04 2.24
CA ASP A 208 -44.41 27.99 1.13
C ASP A 208 -43.38 27.77 0.01
N ASN A 209 -42.28 27.13 0.31
CA ASN A 209 -41.12 27.10 -0.60
C ASN A 209 -40.47 25.71 -0.63
N ILE A 210 -41.06 24.83 -1.43
CA ILE A 210 -40.57 23.45 -1.60
C ILE A 210 -39.70 23.39 -2.83
N ARG A 211 -38.54 22.75 -2.69
CA ARG A 211 -37.63 22.46 -3.80
C ARG A 211 -37.30 20.98 -3.82
N ASN A 212 -37.39 20.38 -4.99
CA ASN A 212 -37.06 18.97 -5.18
C ASN A 212 -35.72 18.86 -5.87
N GLY A 213 -34.86 18.01 -5.29
CA GLY A 213 -33.57 17.68 -5.87
C GLY A 213 -33.51 16.20 -6.22
N LEU A 214 -32.94 15.88 -7.34
CA LEU A 214 -32.74 14.50 -7.77
C LEU A 214 -31.25 14.25 -8.00
N ASP A 215 -30.72 13.26 -7.27
CA ASP A 215 -29.31 12.90 -7.37
C ASP A 215 -29.20 11.50 -7.95
N PHE A 216 -28.57 11.41 -9.11
CA PHE A 216 -28.31 10.13 -9.77
C PHE A 216 -26.91 9.65 -9.42
N ARG A 217 -26.84 8.54 -8.71
CA ARG A 217 -25.57 7.88 -8.40
C ARG A 217 -25.50 6.57 -9.18
N LEU A 218 -24.42 6.41 -9.89
CA LEU A 218 -24.09 5.12 -10.49
C LEU A 218 -23.50 4.23 -9.40
N CYS A 219 -24.19 3.14 -9.10
CA CYS A 219 -23.66 2.14 -8.18
C CYS A 219 -22.83 1.15 -9.00
N TYR A 220 -21.53 1.12 -8.77
CA TYR A 220 -20.62 0.17 -9.38
C TYR A 220 -20.31 -0.96 -8.38
#